data_fd80a2c8800a14b062da10607a8679bd
#
_entry.id   fd80a2c8800a14b062da10607a8679bd
#
_cell.length_a   1.000
_cell.length_b   1.000
_cell.length_c   1.000
_cell.angle_alpha   90.00
_cell.angle_beta   90.00
_cell.angle_gamma   90.00
#
_symmetry.space_group_name_H-M   'P 1'
#
loop_
_entity.id
_entity.type
_entity.pdbx_description
1 polymer ?
#
loop_
_entity_poly.entity_id
_entity_poly.type
_entity_poly.pdbx_seq_one_letter_code
_entity_poly.pdbx_strand_id
1 'polypeptide(L)'
;MYFTTYILNVEFTYIVGLNSKFGNKAVRAFVWQGYTVYPVNPKESQIEGLSVFKSILEVPVRPDLVSVYLSPAVLLKVLPDIAARGCDELWLNPGTDSEAVLAAAERLKLNVIQACSIVGIGLSPDEI
;
A
#
# COMPACT_ATOMS: atom_id res chain seq x y z
N MET A 1 -5.99 -14.85 12.60
CA MET A 1 -5.00 -15.23 13.61
C MET A 1 -3.60 -15.17 13.06
N TYR A 2 -3.27 -15.99 12.08
CA TYR A 2 -1.96 -15.94 11.47
C TYR A 2 -1.64 -14.62 10.81
N PHE A 3 -2.60 -14.09 10.13
CA PHE A 3 -2.48 -12.80 9.50
C PHE A 3 -2.07 -11.75 10.50
N THR A 4 -2.79 -11.70 11.63
CA THR A 4 -2.52 -10.72 12.67
C THR A 4 -1.09 -10.86 13.18
N THR A 5 -0.66 -12.10 13.45
CA THR A 5 0.69 -12.35 13.92
C THR A 5 1.74 -11.96 12.90
N TYR A 6 1.49 -12.27 11.63
CA TYR A 6 2.39 -11.98 10.55
C TYR A 6 2.53 -10.46 10.33
N ILE A 7 1.40 -9.75 10.35
CA ILE A 7 1.38 -8.31 10.11
C ILE A 7 1.82 -7.50 11.32
N LEU A 8 1.74 -8.07 12.52
CA LEU A 8 2.18 -7.38 13.74
C LEU A 8 3.64 -6.94 13.70
N ASN A 9 4.46 -7.55 12.86
CA ASN A 9 5.86 -7.16 12.72
C ASN A 9 6.05 -6.03 11.73
N VAL A 10 5.00 -5.60 11.06
CA VAL A 10 5.04 -4.48 10.11
C VAL A 10 5.01 -3.18 10.90
N GLU A 11 5.98 -2.32 10.67
CA GLU A 11 6.07 -1.04 11.36
C GLU A 11 5.75 0.13 10.43
N PHE A 12 6.36 0.15 9.26
CA PHE A 12 6.18 1.23 8.30
C PHE A 12 5.35 0.76 7.11
N THR A 13 4.25 1.46 6.86
CA THR A 13 3.32 1.09 5.80
C THR A 13 3.13 2.27 4.85
N TYR A 14 3.36 2.05 3.56
CA TYR A 14 3.07 3.02 2.53
C TYR A 14 1.72 2.67 1.91
N ILE A 15 0.80 3.62 1.94
CA ILE A 15 -0.48 3.48 1.25
C ILE A 15 -0.39 4.31 -0.02
N VAL A 16 -0.38 3.64 -1.15
CA VAL A 16 -0.20 4.28 -2.45
C VAL A 16 -1.52 4.26 -3.20
N GLY A 17 -2.05 5.43 -3.52
CA GLY A 17 -3.28 5.53 -4.27
C GLY A 17 -3.67 6.97 -4.53
N LEU A 18 -4.41 7.17 -5.59
CA LEU A 18 -5.04 8.45 -5.87
C LEU A 18 -6.32 8.49 -5.05
N ASN A 19 -6.57 9.60 -4.43
CA ASN A 19 -7.74 9.96 -3.64
C ASN A 19 -8.95 9.05 -3.87
N SER A 20 -8.81 7.78 -3.58
CA SER A 20 -9.85 6.79 -3.73
C SER A 20 -10.52 6.54 -2.39
N LYS A 21 -11.80 6.12 -2.47
CA LYS A 21 -12.55 5.79 -1.28
C LYS A 21 -11.83 4.75 -0.43
N PHE A 22 -11.33 3.69 -1.06
CA PHE A 22 -10.68 2.59 -0.33
C PHE A 22 -9.26 2.94 0.10
N GLY A 23 -8.56 3.76 -0.67
CA GLY A 23 -7.24 4.23 -0.26
C GLY A 23 -7.29 5.03 1.03
N ASN A 24 -8.26 5.95 1.14
CA ASN A 24 -8.43 6.73 2.34
C ASN A 24 -8.87 5.86 3.53
N LYS A 25 -9.75 4.89 3.29
CA LYS A 25 -10.15 3.92 4.32
C LYS A 25 -8.96 3.11 4.81
N ALA A 26 -8.07 2.73 3.92
CA ALA A 26 -6.88 1.97 4.29
C ALA A 26 -5.97 2.79 5.20
N VAL A 27 -5.76 4.07 4.89
CA VAL A 27 -4.97 4.95 5.76
C VAL A 27 -5.57 4.96 7.16
N ARG A 28 -6.87 5.15 7.26
CA ARG A 28 -7.58 5.19 8.54
C ARG A 28 -7.46 3.88 9.29
N ALA A 29 -7.67 2.76 8.57
CA ALA A 29 -7.63 1.42 9.16
C ALA A 29 -6.24 1.11 9.74
N PHE A 30 -5.19 1.38 8.99
CA PHE A 30 -3.84 1.10 9.45
C PHE A 30 -3.46 1.96 10.65
N VAL A 31 -3.86 3.24 10.64
CA VAL A 31 -3.63 4.13 11.78
C VAL A 31 -4.36 3.59 13.02
N TRP A 32 -5.62 3.15 12.87
CA TRP A 32 -6.38 2.60 13.99
C TRP A 32 -5.71 1.36 14.58
N GLN A 33 -5.06 0.56 13.75
CA GLN A 33 -4.37 -0.65 14.21
C GLN A 33 -2.94 -0.41 14.69
N GLY A 34 -2.53 0.85 14.76
CA GLY A 34 -1.25 1.21 15.36
C GLY A 34 -0.05 1.23 14.43
N TYR A 35 -0.28 1.15 13.12
CA TYR A 35 0.82 1.21 12.15
C TYR A 35 1.23 2.65 11.89
N THR A 36 2.51 2.84 11.58
CA THR A 36 3.00 4.14 11.10
C THR A 36 2.74 4.21 9.60
N VAL A 37 1.89 5.13 9.18
CA VAL A 37 1.39 5.19 7.81
C VAL A 37 1.96 6.39 7.07
N TYR A 38 2.44 6.14 5.86
CA TYR A 38 2.92 7.18 4.94
C TYR A 38 2.04 7.16 3.69
N PRO A 39 1.07 8.08 3.60
CA PRO A 39 0.25 8.18 2.39
C PRO A 39 1.08 8.71 1.22
N VAL A 40 0.89 8.14 0.04
CA VAL A 40 1.59 8.54 -1.17
C VAL A 40 0.58 8.86 -2.26
N ASN A 41 0.60 10.09 -2.75
CA ASN A 41 -0.32 10.53 -3.79
C ASN A 41 0.25 11.78 -4.45
N PRO A 42 0.37 11.84 -5.79
CA PRO A 42 0.99 12.99 -6.45
C PRO A 42 0.16 14.27 -6.41
N LYS A 43 -1.12 14.19 -6.05
CA LYS A 43 -2.04 15.34 -6.12
C LYS A 43 -2.49 15.88 -4.78
N GLU A 44 -2.52 15.05 -3.75
CA GLU A 44 -3.01 15.44 -2.43
C GLU A 44 -1.88 15.91 -1.54
N SER A 45 -2.16 16.87 -0.66
CA SER A 45 -1.18 17.30 0.34
C SER A 45 -1.44 16.67 1.71
N GLN A 46 -2.70 16.29 1.96
CA GLN A 46 -3.08 15.62 3.21
C GLN A 46 -4.15 14.59 2.94
N ILE A 47 -4.06 13.47 3.65
CA ILE A 47 -5.08 12.42 3.64
C ILE A 47 -5.25 11.98 5.09
N GLU A 48 -6.48 12.01 5.59
CA GLU A 48 -6.82 11.61 6.97
C GLU A 48 -5.94 12.31 8.02
N GLY A 49 -5.63 13.57 7.78
CA GLY A 49 -4.80 14.36 8.69
C GLY A 49 -3.31 14.12 8.60
N LEU A 50 -2.87 13.23 7.74
CA LEU A 50 -1.46 12.93 7.56
C LEU A 50 -0.89 13.64 6.35
N SER A 51 0.36 14.08 6.44
CA SER A 51 1.08 14.65 5.31
C SER A 51 1.28 13.59 4.25
N VAL A 52 1.10 13.97 2.99
CA VAL A 52 1.19 13.07 1.86
C VAL A 52 2.49 13.32 1.10
N PHE A 53 3.16 12.25 0.74
CA PHE A 53 4.34 12.31 -0.11
C PHE A 53 3.92 12.15 -1.57
N LYS A 54 4.52 12.91 -2.47
CA LYS A 54 4.13 12.89 -3.88
C LYS A 54 4.65 11.68 -4.62
N SER A 55 5.70 11.07 -4.12
CA SER A 55 6.31 9.87 -4.69
C SER A 55 6.79 8.97 -3.55
N ILE A 56 6.74 7.67 -3.79
CA ILE A 56 7.25 6.69 -2.84
C ILE A 56 8.75 6.92 -2.57
N LEU A 57 9.46 7.50 -3.53
CA LEU A 57 10.89 7.79 -3.40
C LEU A 57 11.19 8.93 -2.45
N GLU A 58 10.19 9.77 -2.14
CA GLU A 58 10.36 10.91 -1.23
C GLU A 58 10.20 10.52 0.24
N VAL A 59 9.64 9.35 0.52
CA VAL A 59 9.44 8.92 1.90
C VAL A 59 10.77 8.53 2.51
N PRO A 60 11.11 9.03 3.72
CA PRO A 60 12.47 8.89 4.26
C PRO A 60 12.83 7.49 4.77
N VAL A 61 11.86 6.62 4.96
CA VAL A 61 12.11 5.27 5.49
C VAL A 61 11.70 4.21 4.48
N ARG A 62 12.37 3.07 4.53
CA ARG A 62 11.99 1.92 3.72
C ARG A 62 10.73 1.30 4.32
N PRO A 63 9.67 1.07 3.54
CA PRO A 63 8.45 0.47 4.07
C PRO A 63 8.62 -1.04 4.29
N ASP A 64 7.94 -1.55 5.28
CA ASP A 64 7.79 -2.99 5.44
C ASP A 64 6.70 -3.49 4.50
N LEU A 65 5.63 -2.71 4.39
CA LEU A 65 4.48 -3.06 3.57
C LEU A 65 4.09 -1.88 2.68
N VAL A 66 3.83 -2.17 1.41
CA VAL A 66 3.24 -1.21 0.47
C VAL A 66 1.87 -1.73 0.08
N SER A 67 0.83 -0.95 0.36
CA SER A 67 -0.54 -1.30 -0.01
C SER A 67 -1.00 -0.38 -1.13
N VAL A 68 -1.45 -0.96 -2.24
CA VAL A 68 -1.72 -0.23 -3.47
C VAL A 68 -3.21 -0.16 -3.77
N TYR A 69 -3.66 1.05 -4.14
CA TYR A 69 -5.03 1.35 -4.57
C TYR A 69 -4.99 2.15 -5.88
N LEU A 70 -4.22 1.68 -6.84
CA LEU A 70 -4.08 2.31 -8.16
C LEU A 70 -4.69 1.41 -9.21
N SER A 71 -5.11 2.01 -10.33
CA SER A 71 -5.48 1.19 -11.50
C SER A 71 -4.24 0.45 -12.01
N PRO A 72 -4.41 -0.71 -12.68
CA PRO A 72 -3.26 -1.44 -13.20
C PRO A 72 -2.37 -0.60 -14.11
N ALA A 73 -2.95 0.25 -14.95
CA ALA A 73 -2.17 1.07 -15.87
C ALA A 73 -1.27 2.06 -15.14
N VAL A 74 -1.78 2.69 -14.08
CA VAL A 74 -0.99 3.63 -13.28
C VAL A 74 0.04 2.87 -12.45
N LEU A 75 -0.36 1.73 -11.89
CA LEU A 75 0.53 0.92 -11.08
C LEU A 75 1.76 0.46 -11.87
N LEU A 76 1.59 0.08 -13.14
CA LEU A 76 2.72 -0.31 -13.99
C LEU A 76 3.78 0.78 -14.08
N LYS A 77 3.37 2.04 -14.02
CA LYS A 77 4.31 3.17 -14.08
C LYS A 77 5.06 3.37 -12.76
N VAL A 78 4.46 2.96 -11.66
CA VAL A 78 4.99 3.18 -10.30
C VAL A 78 5.81 1.98 -9.80
N LEU A 79 5.57 0.79 -10.35
CA LEU A 79 6.26 -0.42 -9.91
C LEU A 79 7.79 -0.30 -9.88
N PRO A 80 8.45 0.30 -10.87
CA PRO A 80 9.90 0.46 -10.80
C PRO A 80 10.36 1.27 -9.58
N ASP A 81 9.60 2.29 -9.19
CA ASP A 81 9.92 3.08 -8.02
C ASP A 81 9.71 2.28 -6.72
N ILE A 82 8.65 1.47 -6.68
CA ILE A 82 8.42 0.58 -5.55
C ILE A 82 9.58 -0.39 -5.40
N ALA A 83 10.04 -0.97 -6.51
CA ALA A 83 11.16 -1.90 -6.49
C ALA A 83 12.46 -1.21 -6.10
N ALA A 84 12.69 0.01 -6.59
CA ALA A 84 13.89 0.79 -6.25
C ALA A 84 13.91 1.12 -4.76
N ARG A 85 12.76 1.46 -4.18
CA ARG A 85 12.65 1.73 -2.76
C ARG A 85 12.80 0.45 -1.94
N GLY A 86 12.24 -0.64 -2.42
CA GLY A 86 12.20 -1.92 -1.73
C GLY A 86 11.12 -1.96 -0.66
N CYS A 87 10.59 -3.14 -0.43
CA CYS A 87 9.63 -3.41 0.64
C CYS A 87 9.64 -4.89 0.93
N ASP A 88 9.13 -5.27 2.09
CA ASP A 88 9.03 -6.69 2.43
C ASP A 88 7.82 -7.32 1.75
N GLU A 89 6.73 -6.57 1.63
CA GLU A 89 5.49 -7.05 1.03
C GLU A 89 4.84 -5.96 0.20
N LEU A 90 4.36 -6.36 -0.99
CA LEU A 90 3.57 -5.50 -1.86
C LEU A 90 2.16 -6.07 -1.93
N TRP A 91 1.22 -5.39 -1.32
CA TRP A 91 -0.17 -5.82 -1.30
C TRP A 91 -0.93 -5.18 -2.45
N LEU A 92 -1.37 -6.02 -3.37
CA LEU A 92 -2.20 -5.61 -4.50
C LEU A 92 -3.65 -5.83 -4.10
N ASN A 93 -4.31 -4.75 -3.71
CA ASN A 93 -5.71 -4.81 -3.30
C ASN A 93 -6.59 -5.13 -4.51
N PRO A 94 -7.82 -5.65 -4.29
CA PRO A 94 -8.69 -6.03 -5.40
C PRO A 94 -8.85 -4.92 -6.43
N GLY A 95 -8.67 -5.26 -7.70
CA GLY A 95 -8.79 -4.30 -8.79
C GLY A 95 -7.49 -3.65 -9.23
N THR A 96 -6.40 -3.85 -8.49
CA THR A 96 -5.09 -3.27 -8.86
C THR A 96 -4.25 -4.25 -9.67
N ASP A 97 -4.52 -5.53 -9.54
CA ASP A 97 -3.77 -6.59 -10.18
C ASP A 97 -4.28 -6.86 -11.59
N SER A 98 -3.35 -7.16 -12.46
CA SER A 98 -3.61 -7.62 -13.83
C SER A 98 -2.47 -8.55 -14.19
N GLU A 99 -2.59 -9.30 -15.27
CA GLU A 99 -1.51 -10.16 -15.71
C GLU A 99 -0.23 -9.36 -15.96
N ALA A 100 -0.35 -8.18 -16.55
CA ALA A 100 0.79 -7.32 -16.83
C ALA A 100 1.45 -6.84 -15.54
N VAL A 101 0.66 -6.45 -14.53
CA VAL A 101 1.16 -6.02 -13.24
C VAL A 101 1.88 -7.17 -12.54
N LEU A 102 1.27 -8.35 -12.51
CA LEU A 102 1.87 -9.52 -11.88
C LEU A 102 3.18 -9.90 -12.54
N ALA A 103 3.23 -9.89 -13.86
CA ALA A 103 4.44 -10.20 -14.60
C ALA A 103 5.55 -9.18 -14.33
N ALA A 104 5.20 -7.89 -14.29
CA ALA A 104 6.16 -6.84 -14.01
C ALA A 104 6.70 -6.95 -12.58
N ALA A 105 5.82 -7.21 -11.62
CA ALA A 105 6.22 -7.38 -10.22
C ALA A 105 7.15 -8.57 -10.05
N GLU A 106 6.88 -9.67 -10.75
CA GLU A 106 7.74 -10.85 -10.73
C GLU A 106 9.12 -10.54 -11.30
N ARG A 107 9.18 -9.85 -12.43
CA ARG A 107 10.46 -9.43 -13.02
C ARG A 107 11.28 -8.56 -12.07
N LEU A 108 10.59 -7.73 -11.27
CA LEU A 108 11.23 -6.86 -10.29
C LEU A 108 11.49 -7.55 -8.96
N LYS A 109 11.13 -8.82 -8.85
CA LYS A 109 11.35 -9.66 -7.66
C LYS A 109 10.65 -9.12 -6.42
N LEU A 110 9.46 -8.54 -6.60
CA LEU A 110 8.63 -8.05 -5.51
C LEU A 110 7.83 -9.20 -4.90
N ASN A 111 7.70 -9.20 -3.59
CA ASN A 111 6.91 -10.18 -2.87
C ASN A 111 5.44 -9.72 -2.86
N VAL A 112 4.66 -10.23 -3.80
CA VAL A 112 3.27 -9.81 -4.02
C VAL A 112 2.30 -10.62 -3.19
N ILE A 113 1.37 -9.92 -2.54
CA ILE A 113 0.22 -10.52 -1.87
C ILE A 113 -1.04 -9.93 -2.51
N GLN A 114 -1.84 -10.80 -3.13
CA GLN A 114 -3.07 -10.39 -3.81
C GLN A 114 -4.24 -10.52 -2.84
N ALA A 115 -4.50 -9.48 -2.08
CA ALA A 115 -5.55 -9.50 -1.07
C ALA A 115 -5.88 -8.07 -0.61
N CYS A 116 -7.02 -7.93 0.04
CA CYS A 116 -7.40 -6.66 0.67
C CYS A 116 -6.58 -6.48 1.95
N SER A 117 -5.78 -5.43 2.00
CA SER A 117 -4.92 -5.17 3.15
C SER A 117 -5.70 -4.76 4.40
N ILE A 118 -6.87 -4.14 4.24
CA ILE A 118 -7.74 -3.79 5.37
C ILE A 118 -8.18 -5.07 6.09
N VAL A 119 -8.59 -6.08 5.32
CA VAL A 119 -8.95 -7.38 5.88
C VAL A 119 -7.73 -8.04 6.52
N GLY A 120 -6.56 -7.90 5.89
CA GLY A 120 -5.32 -8.48 6.37
C GLY A 120 -4.92 -8.00 7.76
N ILE A 121 -5.31 -6.79 8.14
CA ILE A 121 -5.01 -6.26 9.48
C ILE A 121 -6.20 -6.39 10.43
N GLY A 122 -7.18 -7.20 10.09
CA GLY A 122 -8.26 -7.58 11.00
C GLY A 122 -9.49 -6.70 10.99
N LEU A 123 -9.63 -5.84 9.97
CA LEU A 123 -10.80 -4.98 9.85
C LEU A 123 -11.60 -5.31 8.60
N SER A 124 -12.84 -4.88 8.58
CA SER A 124 -13.67 -4.93 7.38
C SER A 124 -13.78 -3.51 6.81
N PRO A 125 -13.74 -3.33 5.47
CA PRO A 125 -13.96 -2.01 4.88
C PRO A 125 -15.28 -1.37 5.30
N ASP A 126 -16.27 -2.18 5.70
CA ASP A 126 -17.56 -1.68 6.15
C ASP A 126 -17.51 -1.06 7.55
N GLU A 127 -16.51 -1.37 8.33
CA GLU A 127 -16.34 -0.87 9.69
C GLU A 127 -15.72 0.52 9.77
N ILE A 128 -15.26 1.02 8.63
CA ILE A 128 -14.43 2.23 8.60
C ILE A 128 -15.17 3.41 8.00
#